data_c96d1f39290327658f7afa073d8f58ad
#
_entry.id   c96d1f39290327658f7afa073d8f58ad
#
_cell.length_a   1.000
_cell.length_b   1.000
_cell.length_c   1.000
_cell.angle_alpha   90.00
_cell.angle_beta   90.00
_cell.angle_gamma   90.00
#
_symmetry.space_group_name_H-M   'P 1'
#
loop_
_entity.id
_entity.type
_entity.pdbx_description
1 polymer ?
#
loop_
_entity_poly.entity_id
_entity_poly.type
_entity_poly.pdbx_seq_one_letter_code
_entity_poly.pdbx_strand_id
1 'polypeptide(L)'
;PSKSNSDIQKQYRSTMNNNIISLCPRGSGIDSTRLFESCYFTRVPVLISDHDFYIVGEDHYDTSFFYRLCNIQNGQPGLGESSLYNELSKIYNTDINELTERAVLARKYFDKILREYFKDPTLYFLKWLQK
;
A
#
# COMPACT_ATOMS: atom_id res chain seq x y z
N PRO A 1 23.88 4.27 21.91
CA PRO A 1 24.43 4.54 20.59
C PRO A 1 23.38 4.39 19.50
N SER A 2 23.37 5.29 18.55
CA SER A 2 22.44 5.21 17.43
C SER A 2 22.83 4.07 16.51
N LYS A 3 21.83 3.36 15.99
CA LYS A 3 22.05 2.31 14.99
C LYS A 3 22.55 2.94 13.68
N SER A 4 23.42 2.25 12.98
CA SER A 4 23.85 2.68 11.64
C SER A 4 22.67 2.57 10.65
N ASN A 5 22.75 3.31 9.54
CA ASN A 5 21.73 3.21 8.49
C ASN A 5 21.62 1.79 7.94
N SER A 6 22.72 1.05 7.87
CA SER A 6 22.74 -0.33 7.42
C SER A 6 21.93 -1.23 8.35
N ASP A 7 22.06 -1.04 9.67
CA ASP A 7 21.31 -1.82 10.65
C ASP A 7 19.82 -1.51 10.62
N ILE A 8 19.47 -0.23 10.45
CA ILE A 8 18.07 0.20 10.31
C ILE A 8 17.45 -0.43 9.07
N GLN A 9 18.16 -0.45 7.95
CA GLN A 9 17.66 -1.06 6.72
C GLN A 9 17.46 -2.58 6.86
N LYS A 10 18.39 -3.27 7.53
CA LYS A 10 18.24 -4.70 7.81
C LYS A 10 17.04 -4.98 8.69
N GLN A 11 16.85 -4.19 9.72
CA GLN A 11 15.70 -4.33 10.61
C GLN A 11 14.39 -4.09 9.87
N TYR A 12 14.33 -3.09 9.00
CA TYR A 12 13.16 -2.80 8.20
C TYR A 12 12.82 -3.97 7.28
N ARG A 13 13.80 -4.52 6.56
CA ARG A 13 13.60 -5.67 5.66
C ARG A 13 13.12 -6.90 6.43
N SER A 14 13.69 -7.15 7.61
CA SER A 14 13.27 -8.26 8.46
C SER A 14 11.81 -8.11 8.89
N THR A 15 11.42 -6.90 9.28
CA THR A 15 10.03 -6.59 9.66
C THR A 15 9.08 -6.84 8.49
N MET A 16 9.42 -6.36 7.30
CA MET A 16 8.61 -6.57 6.10
C MET A 16 8.47 -8.03 5.73
N ASN A 17 9.51 -8.83 5.94
CA ASN A 17 9.48 -10.26 5.62
C ASN A 17 8.67 -11.07 6.62
N ASN A 18 8.54 -10.62 7.85
CA ASN A 18 7.88 -11.38 8.92
C ASN A 18 6.41 -11.04 9.10
N ASN A 19 5.92 -9.97 8.48
CA ASN A 19 4.54 -9.50 8.64
C ASN A 19 3.84 -9.46 7.29
N ILE A 20 2.72 -10.17 7.18
CA ILE A 20 1.94 -10.17 5.94
C ILE A 20 1.20 -8.86 5.71
N ILE A 21 0.84 -8.14 6.79
CA ILE A 21 0.15 -6.86 6.71
C ILE A 21 1.18 -5.75 6.84
N SER A 22 1.13 -4.79 5.92
CA SER A 22 2.03 -3.64 5.93
C SER A 22 1.23 -2.36 6.00
N LEU A 23 1.39 -1.60 7.07
CA LEU A 23 0.74 -0.30 7.23
C LEU A 23 1.47 0.73 6.39
N CYS A 24 0.72 1.42 5.55
CA CYS A 24 1.23 2.43 4.64
C CYS A 24 0.58 3.78 4.96
N PRO A 25 1.02 4.45 6.04
CA PRO A 25 0.49 5.76 6.37
C PRO A 25 0.93 6.79 5.35
N ARG A 26 0.11 7.81 5.17
CA ARG A 26 0.46 8.94 4.32
C ARG A 26 1.75 9.59 4.80
N GLY A 27 2.66 9.83 3.84
CA GLY A 27 3.87 10.58 4.10
C GLY A 27 3.68 12.07 3.84
N SER A 28 4.75 12.77 3.50
CA SER A 28 4.72 14.20 3.17
C SER A 28 3.97 14.49 1.86
N GLY A 29 3.79 13.48 0.99
CA GLY A 29 3.00 13.57 -0.23
C GLY A 29 1.73 12.74 -0.15
N ILE A 30 0.99 12.68 -1.23
CA ILE A 30 -0.24 11.88 -1.32
C ILE A 30 0.11 10.40 -1.37
N ASP A 31 1.22 10.05 -2.00
CA ASP A 31 1.66 8.68 -2.18
C ASP A 31 2.59 8.25 -1.05
N SER A 32 2.58 6.94 -0.78
CA SER A 32 3.50 6.33 0.18
C SER A 32 4.44 5.39 -0.56
N THR A 33 5.75 5.60 -0.40
CA THR A 33 6.74 4.67 -0.95
C THR A 33 6.61 3.29 -0.33
N ARG A 34 6.08 3.21 0.88
CA ARG A 34 5.85 1.94 1.57
C ARG A 34 4.82 1.07 0.84
N LEU A 35 3.87 1.68 0.12
CA LEU A 35 2.94 0.94 -0.72
C LEU A 35 3.69 0.08 -1.74
N PHE A 36 4.63 0.67 -2.45
CA PHE A 36 5.39 0.00 -3.48
C PHE A 36 6.30 -1.09 -2.90
N GLU A 37 6.94 -0.78 -1.77
CA GLU A 37 7.78 -1.73 -1.06
C GLU A 37 6.97 -2.91 -0.53
N SER A 38 5.77 -2.66 -0.02
CA SER A 38 4.87 -3.72 0.45
C SER A 38 4.51 -4.68 -0.66
N CYS A 39 4.19 -4.17 -1.84
CA CYS A 39 3.89 -4.99 -3.01
C CYS A 39 5.11 -5.81 -3.43
N TYR A 40 6.29 -5.19 -3.43
CA TYR A 40 7.54 -5.87 -3.76
C TYR A 40 7.82 -7.04 -2.81
N PHE A 41 7.56 -6.87 -1.52
CA PHE A 41 7.79 -7.91 -0.53
C PHE A 41 6.63 -8.91 -0.39
N THR A 42 5.65 -8.85 -1.27
CA THR A 42 4.47 -9.74 -1.23
C THR A 42 3.73 -9.59 0.09
N ARG A 43 3.35 -8.36 0.41
CA ARG A 43 2.59 -8.03 1.63
C ARG A 43 1.27 -7.37 1.25
N VAL A 44 0.33 -7.36 2.19
CA VAL A 44 -0.97 -6.72 2.00
C VAL A 44 -0.85 -5.26 2.44
N PRO A 45 -0.91 -4.30 1.51
CA PRO A 45 -0.85 -2.89 1.88
C PRO A 45 -2.14 -2.44 2.54
N VAL A 46 -2.01 -1.73 3.65
CA VAL A 46 -3.12 -1.04 4.31
C VAL A 46 -2.84 0.45 4.23
N LEU A 47 -3.54 1.13 3.34
CA LEU A 47 -3.34 2.55 3.08
C LEU A 47 -4.10 3.35 4.12
N ILE A 48 -3.39 4.21 4.84
CA ILE A 48 -3.96 5.07 5.87
C ILE A 48 -3.71 6.51 5.49
N SER A 49 -4.78 7.26 5.27
CA SER A 49 -4.68 8.66 4.84
C SER A 49 -5.93 9.43 5.24
N ASP A 50 -5.77 10.74 5.43
CA ASP A 50 -6.88 11.66 5.61
C ASP A 50 -7.50 12.10 4.28
N HIS A 51 -6.86 11.74 3.16
CA HIS A 51 -7.34 12.03 1.81
C HIS A 51 -7.43 10.75 1.00
N ASP A 52 -8.41 10.69 0.09
CA ASP A 52 -8.41 9.67 -0.94
C ASP A 52 -7.29 9.97 -1.95
N PHE A 53 -6.67 8.93 -2.48
CA PHE A 53 -5.57 9.11 -3.42
C PHE A 53 -5.60 8.04 -4.49
N TYR A 54 -5.02 8.41 -5.63
CA TYR A 54 -4.96 7.56 -6.80
C TYR A 54 -3.85 6.51 -6.64
N ILE A 55 -4.21 5.26 -6.94
CA ILE A 55 -3.24 4.18 -7.03
C ILE A 55 -2.90 3.98 -8.50
N VAL A 56 -1.61 3.95 -8.82
CA VAL A 56 -1.15 3.80 -10.20
C VAL A 56 -1.81 2.59 -10.86
N GLY A 57 -2.49 2.81 -11.97
CA GLY A 57 -3.15 1.76 -12.74
C GLY A 57 -4.54 1.36 -12.26
N GLU A 58 -5.10 2.02 -11.25
CA GLU A 58 -6.41 1.61 -10.71
C GLU A 58 -7.56 1.76 -11.71
N ASP A 59 -7.40 2.59 -12.74
CA ASP A 59 -8.40 2.73 -13.79
C ASP A 59 -8.50 1.49 -14.70
N HIS A 60 -7.47 0.64 -14.70
CA HIS A 60 -7.34 -0.47 -15.64
C HIS A 60 -7.03 -1.80 -14.99
N TYR A 61 -6.69 -1.78 -13.72
CA TYR A 61 -6.27 -2.96 -13.00
C TYR A 61 -7.03 -3.04 -11.69
N ASP A 62 -7.46 -4.24 -11.34
CA ASP A 62 -8.16 -4.45 -10.08
C ASP A 62 -7.20 -4.26 -8.91
N THR A 63 -7.44 -3.21 -8.11
CA THR A 63 -6.66 -2.90 -6.92
C THR A 63 -7.44 -3.18 -5.64
N SER A 64 -8.50 -3.98 -5.71
CA SER A 64 -9.35 -4.29 -4.55
C SER A 64 -8.63 -5.09 -3.46
N PHE A 65 -7.45 -5.62 -3.75
CA PHE A 65 -6.64 -6.30 -2.75
C PHE A 65 -6.00 -5.36 -1.72
N PHE A 66 -5.94 -4.05 -2.01
CA PHE A 66 -5.52 -3.06 -1.02
C PHE A 66 -6.64 -2.81 -0.01
N TYR A 67 -6.25 -2.56 1.23
CA TYR A 67 -7.17 -1.96 2.18
C TYR A 67 -6.96 -0.45 2.18
N ARG A 68 -8.04 0.29 2.05
CA ARG A 68 -8.01 1.76 2.05
C ARG A 68 -8.72 2.27 3.29
N LEU A 69 -7.96 2.81 4.23
CA LEU A 69 -8.49 3.47 5.40
C LEU A 69 -8.36 4.98 5.24
N CYS A 70 -8.91 5.48 4.16
CA CYS A 70 -9.00 6.91 3.87
C CYS A 70 -10.48 7.24 3.77
N ASN A 71 -10.97 7.98 4.74
CA ASN A 71 -12.39 8.31 4.81
C ASN A 71 -12.55 9.81 4.98
N ILE A 72 -13.15 10.43 3.97
CA ILE A 72 -13.47 11.85 4.00
C ILE A 72 -14.99 11.95 3.95
N GLN A 73 -15.58 12.53 4.99
CA GLN A 73 -17.00 12.81 5.05
C GLN A 73 -17.22 14.32 5.08
N ASN A 74 -17.95 14.84 4.10
CA ASN A 74 -18.25 16.27 4.01
C ASN A 74 -17.01 17.16 4.05
N GLY A 75 -15.90 16.70 3.43
CA GLY A 75 -14.66 17.46 3.38
C GLY A 75 -13.84 17.40 4.66
N GLN A 76 -14.24 16.59 5.62
CA GLN A 76 -13.53 16.40 6.88
C GLN A 76 -13.02 14.96 7.01
N PRO A 77 -11.89 14.73 7.69
CA PRO A 77 -11.45 13.36 7.96
C PRO A 77 -12.56 12.60 8.68
N GLY A 78 -12.99 11.47 8.11
CA GLY A 78 -14.13 10.72 8.61
C GLY A 78 -13.81 9.65 9.62
N LEU A 79 -12.53 9.23 9.73
CA LEU A 79 -12.13 8.20 10.66
C LEU A 79 -11.58 8.83 11.94
N GLY A 80 -12.34 8.73 13.02
CA GLY A 80 -11.81 8.98 14.35
C GLY A 80 -10.89 7.86 14.79
N GLU A 81 -10.17 8.10 15.87
CA GLU A 81 -9.17 7.16 16.40
C GLU A 81 -9.78 5.77 16.69
N SER A 82 -10.96 5.74 17.32
CA SER A 82 -11.63 4.47 17.64
C SER A 82 -12.10 3.74 16.39
N SER A 83 -12.54 4.45 15.36
CA SER A 83 -12.96 3.84 14.09
C SER A 83 -11.78 3.24 13.35
N LEU A 84 -10.63 3.92 13.36
CA LEU A 84 -9.41 3.40 12.78
C LEU A 84 -8.97 2.10 13.48
N TYR A 85 -9.01 2.10 14.80
CA TYR A 85 -8.68 0.90 15.58
C TYR A 85 -9.60 -0.27 15.21
N ASN A 86 -10.91 -0.03 15.10
CA ASN A 86 -11.88 -1.06 14.75
C ASN A 86 -11.60 -1.63 13.36
N GLU A 87 -11.30 -0.78 12.37
CA GLU A 87 -10.99 -1.22 11.02
C GLU A 87 -9.69 -2.03 10.96
N LEU A 88 -8.66 -1.57 11.66
CA LEU A 88 -7.40 -2.30 11.75
C LEU A 88 -7.60 -3.66 12.43
N SER A 89 -8.42 -3.72 13.48
CA SER A 89 -8.70 -4.98 14.16
C SER A 89 -9.39 -5.99 13.24
N LYS A 90 -10.32 -5.53 12.41
CA LYS A 90 -10.96 -6.39 11.41
C LYS A 90 -9.95 -6.96 10.42
N ILE A 91 -9.01 -6.14 9.97
CA ILE A 91 -7.99 -6.56 9.01
C ILE A 91 -7.06 -7.59 9.67
N TYR A 92 -6.60 -7.33 10.89
CA TYR A 92 -5.73 -8.26 11.61
C TYR A 92 -6.40 -9.58 11.96
N ASN A 93 -7.73 -9.61 12.04
CA ASN A 93 -8.51 -10.83 12.30
C ASN A 93 -8.99 -11.52 11.03
N THR A 94 -8.60 -11.04 9.86
CA THR A 94 -8.95 -11.65 8.58
C THR A 94 -8.24 -13.00 8.44
N ASP A 95 -8.92 -13.97 7.82
CA ASP A 95 -8.37 -15.31 7.57
C ASP A 95 -7.04 -15.21 6.83
N ILE A 96 -6.05 -16.00 7.28
CA ILE A 96 -4.71 -15.97 6.70
C ILE A 96 -4.72 -16.38 5.22
N ASN A 97 -5.63 -17.22 4.79
CA ASN A 97 -5.75 -17.61 3.39
C ASN A 97 -6.17 -16.42 2.52
N GLU A 98 -7.11 -15.62 2.99
CA GLU A 98 -7.53 -14.40 2.29
C GLU A 98 -6.39 -13.39 2.24
N LEU A 99 -5.70 -13.18 3.36
CA LEU A 99 -4.55 -12.25 3.39
C LEU A 99 -3.45 -12.73 2.44
N THR A 100 -3.19 -14.01 2.36
CA THR A 100 -2.19 -14.57 1.46
C THR A 100 -2.57 -14.32 -0.01
N GLU A 101 -3.82 -14.51 -0.36
CA GLU A 101 -4.30 -14.24 -1.72
C GLU A 101 -4.12 -12.76 -2.08
N ARG A 102 -4.45 -11.85 -1.15
CA ARG A 102 -4.26 -10.42 -1.33
C ARG A 102 -2.78 -10.07 -1.51
N ALA A 103 -1.91 -10.68 -0.73
CA ALA A 103 -0.47 -10.45 -0.84
C ALA A 103 0.08 -10.90 -2.20
N VAL A 104 -0.37 -12.05 -2.70
CA VAL A 104 0.01 -12.54 -4.03
C VAL A 104 -0.45 -11.58 -5.12
N LEU A 105 -1.67 -11.06 -5.01
CA LEU A 105 -2.19 -10.06 -5.96
C LEU A 105 -1.40 -8.76 -5.89
N ALA A 106 -0.95 -8.35 -4.70
CA ALA A 106 -0.09 -7.19 -4.54
C ALA A 106 1.24 -7.37 -5.30
N ARG A 107 1.85 -8.55 -5.21
CA ARG A 107 3.08 -8.83 -5.96
C ARG A 107 2.84 -8.83 -7.47
N LYS A 108 1.74 -9.41 -7.93
CA LYS A 108 1.38 -9.38 -9.35
C LYS A 108 1.17 -7.95 -9.84
N TYR A 109 0.53 -7.12 -9.04
CA TYR A 109 0.36 -5.70 -9.34
C TYR A 109 1.71 -5.01 -9.49
N PHE A 110 2.64 -5.26 -8.58
CA PHE A 110 3.99 -4.72 -8.69
C PHE A 110 4.66 -5.14 -9.99
N ASP A 111 4.60 -6.44 -10.32
CA ASP A 111 5.28 -6.97 -11.50
C ASP A 111 4.69 -6.44 -12.81
N LYS A 112 3.38 -6.20 -12.85
CA LYS A 112 2.72 -5.74 -14.08
C LYS A 112 2.69 -4.23 -14.25
N ILE A 113 2.44 -3.51 -13.17
CA ILE A 113 2.13 -2.07 -13.25
C ILE A 113 3.29 -1.24 -12.73
N LEU A 114 3.72 -1.51 -11.51
CA LEU A 114 4.71 -0.65 -10.87
C LEU A 114 6.08 -0.79 -11.51
N ARG A 115 6.44 -1.97 -11.96
CA ARG A 115 7.72 -2.18 -12.66
C ARG A 115 7.78 -1.36 -13.94
N GLU A 116 6.73 -1.37 -14.75
CA GLU A 116 6.65 -0.54 -15.95
C GLU A 116 6.68 0.94 -15.62
N TYR A 117 5.92 1.34 -14.62
CA TYR A 117 5.86 2.74 -14.20
C TYR A 117 7.23 3.25 -13.75
N PHE A 118 7.94 2.49 -12.93
CA PHE A 118 9.25 2.91 -12.47
C PHE A 118 10.31 2.86 -13.56
N LYS A 119 10.17 1.94 -14.50
CA LYS A 119 11.10 1.82 -15.61
C LYS A 119 10.97 3.00 -16.59
N ASP A 120 9.75 3.38 -16.93
CA ASP A 120 9.48 4.50 -17.83
C ASP A 120 8.12 5.15 -17.48
N PRO A 121 8.11 6.10 -16.54
CA PRO A 121 6.87 6.77 -16.16
C PRO A 121 6.20 7.50 -17.29
N THR A 122 6.97 8.08 -18.21
CA THR A 122 6.44 8.83 -19.35
C THR A 122 5.70 7.89 -20.29
N LEU A 123 6.27 6.75 -20.61
CA LEU A 123 5.63 5.76 -21.48
C LEU A 123 4.35 5.22 -20.83
N TYR A 124 4.40 4.95 -19.53
CA TYR A 124 3.22 4.50 -18.79
C TYR A 124 2.09 5.53 -18.89
N PHE A 125 2.41 6.81 -18.69
CA PHE A 125 1.44 7.90 -18.75
C PHE A 125 0.83 8.03 -20.16
N LEU A 126 1.65 7.91 -21.22
CA LEU A 126 1.16 7.96 -22.59
C LEU A 126 0.21 6.80 -22.89
N LYS A 127 0.51 5.60 -22.43
CA LYS A 127 -0.39 4.46 -22.58
C LYS A 127 -1.71 4.70 -21.87
N TRP A 128 -1.67 5.32 -20.69
CA TRP A 128 -2.87 5.64 -19.93
C TRP A 128 -3.76 6.64 -20.67
N LEU A 129 -3.17 7.64 -21.33
CA LEU A 129 -3.93 8.65 -22.08
C LEU A 129 -4.60 8.09 -23.33
N GLN A 130 -4.11 7.00 -23.89
CA GLN A 130 -4.62 6.42 -25.14
C GLN A 130 -5.86 5.54 -24.97
N LYS A 131 -6.44 5.53 -23.85
CA LYS A 131 -7.62 4.74 -23.57
C LYS A 131 -8.90 5.34 -24.07
#